data_197d9c068d071d5c27d613fee2e7903a
#
_entry.id   197d9c068d071d5c27d613fee2e7903a
#
_cell.length_a   1.000
_cell.length_b   1.000
_cell.length_c   1.000
_cell.angle_alpha   90.00
_cell.angle_beta   90.00
_cell.angle_gamma   90.00
#
_symmetry.space_group_name_H-M   'P 1'
#
loop_
_entity.id
_entity.type
_entity.pdbx_description
1 polymer ?
#
loop_
_entity_poly.entity_id
_entity_poly.type
_entity_poly.pdbx_seq_one_letter_code
_entity_poly.pdbx_strand_id
1 'polypeptide(L)'
;MVRDDTARVLARRLGREQSESRLPSVAAGLVRDGKLTWFGGAGEVDGAPPTDETQYRCGSISKTFVAVEVMRLRDEGLVDLSDPITKHLPELGALRCDVAQLLSHTSGIRAETAGPWWERTPGIPFDSLVESSIRDADVLIRPGRRYHYSNVGFAILGELISRIRGRSWDDVVDDELLRPVGMLRTTTRPVRPYAPGYGVHPHADVVLGEPEHDAASMAPAGQLWTTTDDLSRWSSVLAGLRPEILSAEAAAEMREPLALNDMPGQAWASAHGLGLQLWNRAGARSYGHAGSMPGFLAILRIEEQGRDAVIILVNATSGLSPALESDLLAILAEHEPKDPPPWRPAPGGVAPEVREITGTWYWGTYDFILSVKGDGLLDLSPLGTGRPGTFRPAPDGTFVGLSDYYAYETLRTVRRADGTVSHLDIGSFVLTRSPYDAAADIPGGADEAGWTGSAAEPEHRHGLLGHTRRRE
;
A
#
# COMPACT_ATOMS: atom_id res chain seq x y z
N MET A 1 -0.30 23.33 9.84
CA MET A 1 -1.44 23.95 9.09
C MET A 1 -0.89 24.61 7.84
N VAL A 2 -1.62 24.55 6.72
CA VAL A 2 -1.27 25.29 5.51
C VAL A 2 -1.41 26.80 5.73
N ARG A 3 -0.79 27.63 4.87
CA ARG A 3 -0.94 29.08 4.90
C ARG A 3 -2.35 29.51 4.51
N ASP A 4 -2.78 30.69 4.96
CA ASP A 4 -4.15 31.22 4.70
C ASP A 4 -4.47 31.40 3.21
N ASP A 5 -3.49 31.77 2.38
CA ASP A 5 -3.66 31.89 0.93
C ASP A 5 -3.87 30.52 0.28
N THR A 6 -3.10 29.51 0.67
CA THR A 6 -3.27 28.12 0.24
C THR A 6 -4.64 27.60 0.67
N ALA A 7 -5.02 27.82 1.94
CA ALA A 7 -6.34 27.41 2.44
C ALA A 7 -7.49 27.98 1.62
N ARG A 8 -7.39 29.27 1.20
CA ARG A 8 -8.41 29.90 0.34
C ARG A 8 -8.48 29.29 -1.05
N VAL A 9 -7.35 28.92 -1.66
CA VAL A 9 -7.33 28.25 -2.97
C VAL A 9 -7.97 26.88 -2.89
N LEU A 10 -7.59 26.07 -1.87
CA LEU A 10 -8.15 24.76 -1.61
C LEU A 10 -9.67 24.81 -1.36
N ALA A 11 -10.13 25.74 -0.49
CA ALA A 11 -11.55 25.91 -0.20
C ALA A 11 -12.36 26.33 -1.46
N ARG A 12 -11.78 27.18 -2.30
CA ARG A 12 -12.43 27.55 -3.58
C ARG A 12 -12.55 26.37 -4.52
N ARG A 13 -11.50 25.53 -4.64
CA ARG A 13 -11.58 24.30 -5.47
C ARG A 13 -12.64 23.34 -4.96
N LEU A 14 -12.72 23.16 -3.63
CA LEU A 14 -13.71 22.30 -2.99
C LEU A 14 -15.15 22.83 -3.17
N GLY A 15 -15.36 24.12 -2.94
CA GLY A 15 -16.69 24.75 -3.15
C GLY A 15 -17.15 24.67 -4.61
N ARG A 16 -16.23 24.81 -5.55
CA ARG A 16 -16.51 24.61 -6.98
C ARG A 16 -16.91 23.15 -7.26
N GLU A 17 -16.23 22.17 -6.71
CA GLU A 17 -16.60 20.76 -6.82
C GLU A 17 -18.01 20.50 -6.30
N GLN A 18 -18.32 20.99 -5.11
CA GLN A 18 -19.64 20.83 -4.50
C GLN A 18 -20.75 21.35 -5.42
N SER A 19 -20.54 22.55 -5.99
CA SER A 19 -21.55 23.20 -6.86
C SER A 19 -21.68 22.52 -8.22
N GLU A 20 -20.56 22.30 -8.94
CA GLU A 20 -20.58 21.74 -10.30
C GLU A 20 -21.00 20.26 -10.31
N SER A 21 -20.62 19.50 -9.30
CA SER A 21 -20.96 18.10 -9.14
C SER A 21 -22.27 17.85 -8.38
N ARG A 22 -22.96 18.92 -7.98
CA ARG A 22 -24.27 18.87 -7.27
C ARG A 22 -24.22 17.98 -6.02
N LEU A 23 -23.14 18.11 -5.22
CA LEU A 23 -22.97 17.32 -4.01
C LEU A 23 -23.74 17.94 -2.85
N PRO A 24 -24.61 17.21 -2.11
CA PRO A 24 -25.30 17.76 -0.93
C PRO A 24 -24.31 18.26 0.10
N SER A 25 -23.27 17.51 0.38
CA SER A 25 -22.09 17.96 1.13
C SER A 25 -20.83 17.20 0.74
N VAL A 26 -19.69 17.85 0.94
CA VAL A 26 -18.35 17.27 0.80
C VAL A 26 -17.44 17.75 1.92
N ALA A 27 -16.73 16.83 2.54
CA ALA A 27 -15.67 17.10 3.51
C ALA A 27 -14.33 16.61 2.90
N ALA A 28 -13.31 17.45 2.93
CA ALA A 28 -11.99 17.08 2.42
C ALA A 28 -10.89 17.45 3.43
N GLY A 29 -9.90 16.59 3.54
CA GLY A 29 -8.72 16.78 4.37
C GLY A 29 -7.43 16.57 3.58
N LEU A 30 -6.41 17.36 3.87
CA LEU A 30 -5.04 17.14 3.43
C LEU A 30 -4.16 16.83 4.62
N VAL A 31 -3.37 15.77 4.48
CA VAL A 31 -2.49 15.26 5.54
C VAL A 31 -1.05 15.38 5.07
N ARG A 32 -0.18 15.82 5.95
CA ARG A 32 1.26 15.86 5.75
C ARG A 32 1.96 15.29 6.97
N ASP A 33 2.86 14.34 6.77
CA ASP A 33 3.59 13.68 7.84
C ASP A 33 2.66 13.10 8.95
N GLY A 34 1.55 12.49 8.52
CA GLY A 34 0.56 11.87 9.42
C GLY A 34 -0.30 12.85 10.21
N LYS A 35 -0.31 14.15 9.86
CA LYS A 35 -1.11 15.19 10.52
C LYS A 35 -2.03 15.89 9.54
N LEU A 36 -3.27 16.07 9.93
CA LEU A 36 -4.23 16.89 9.19
C LEU A 36 -3.72 18.33 9.13
N THR A 37 -3.36 18.81 7.95
CA THR A 37 -2.80 20.16 7.73
C THR A 37 -3.79 21.14 7.15
N TRP A 38 -4.86 20.64 6.54
CA TRP A 38 -5.98 21.42 6.06
C TRP A 38 -7.25 20.58 6.11
N PHE A 39 -8.34 21.24 6.43
CA PHE A 39 -9.70 20.72 6.32
C PHE A 39 -10.56 21.73 5.57
N GLY A 40 -11.48 21.24 4.73
CA GLY A 40 -12.52 22.02 4.08
C GLY A 40 -13.84 21.27 4.04
N GLY A 41 -14.92 21.98 4.35
CA GLY A 41 -16.29 21.51 4.22
C GLY A 41 -17.06 22.40 3.27
N ALA A 42 -17.88 21.82 2.36
CA ALA A 42 -18.78 22.56 1.49
C ALA A 42 -20.13 21.83 1.37
N GLY A 43 -21.21 22.57 1.07
CA GLY A 43 -22.59 22.08 1.17
C GLY A 43 -23.08 22.10 2.60
N GLU A 44 -24.13 21.34 2.92
CA GLU A 44 -24.80 21.42 4.22
C GLU A 44 -25.08 20.02 4.80
N VAL A 45 -24.86 19.91 6.11
CA VAL A 45 -25.30 18.80 6.97
C VAL A 45 -26.02 19.42 8.17
N ASP A 46 -27.28 19.08 8.38
CA ASP A 46 -28.13 19.66 9.43
C ASP A 46 -28.14 21.22 9.43
N GLY A 47 -28.10 21.86 8.23
CA GLY A 47 -28.18 23.32 8.06
C GLY A 47 -26.83 24.07 8.27
N ALA A 48 -25.72 23.36 8.37
CA ALA A 48 -24.39 23.94 8.49
C ALA A 48 -23.38 23.21 7.60
N PRO A 49 -22.27 23.86 7.19
CA PRO A 49 -21.20 23.14 6.53
C PRO A 49 -20.65 22.00 7.39
N PRO A 50 -20.23 20.87 6.79
CA PRO A 50 -19.61 19.77 7.54
C PRO A 50 -18.31 20.23 8.20
N THR A 51 -18.00 19.64 9.35
CA THR A 51 -16.74 19.81 10.08
C THR A 51 -15.87 18.57 9.89
N ASP A 52 -14.62 18.64 10.35
CA ASP A 52 -13.66 17.53 10.38
C ASP A 52 -14.13 16.34 11.25
N GLU A 53 -15.09 16.58 12.15
CA GLU A 53 -15.74 15.58 13.00
C GLU A 53 -17.09 15.07 12.44
N THR A 54 -17.56 15.58 11.30
CA THR A 54 -18.79 15.07 10.66
C THR A 54 -18.54 13.69 10.08
N GLN A 55 -19.32 12.70 10.53
CA GLN A 55 -19.22 11.34 10.02
C GLN A 55 -19.87 11.18 8.65
N TYR A 56 -19.20 10.39 7.82
CA TYR A 56 -19.70 9.86 6.55
C TYR A 56 -19.47 8.36 6.50
N ARG A 57 -20.30 7.63 5.79
CA ARG A 57 -20.05 6.21 5.52
C ARG A 57 -18.87 6.09 4.55
N CYS A 58 -17.81 5.37 4.93
CA CYS A 58 -16.58 5.34 4.14
C CYS A 58 -16.50 4.18 3.14
N GLY A 59 -17.53 3.34 3.08
CA GLY A 59 -17.59 2.23 2.14
C GLY A 59 -16.36 1.34 2.23
N SER A 60 -15.83 0.98 1.09
CA SER A 60 -14.72 0.01 0.99
C SER A 60 -13.40 0.45 1.62
N ILE A 61 -13.27 1.69 2.11
CA ILE A 61 -12.13 2.04 2.98
C ILE A 61 -12.15 1.15 4.24
N SER A 62 -13.31 0.64 4.66
CA SER A 62 -13.46 -0.36 5.74
C SER A 62 -12.54 -1.56 5.57
N LYS A 63 -12.27 -1.97 4.34
CA LYS A 63 -11.40 -3.10 4.02
C LYS A 63 -9.97 -2.91 4.51
N THR A 64 -9.49 -1.68 4.55
CA THR A 64 -8.13 -1.40 5.02
C THR A 64 -7.95 -1.70 6.50
N PHE A 65 -9.00 -1.51 7.31
CA PHE A 65 -8.98 -1.87 8.74
C PHE A 65 -8.97 -3.39 8.93
N VAL A 66 -9.81 -4.10 8.18
CA VAL A 66 -9.82 -5.57 8.16
C VAL A 66 -8.45 -6.10 7.74
N ALA A 67 -7.86 -5.54 6.69
CA ALA A 67 -6.56 -5.97 6.20
C ALA A 67 -5.44 -5.75 7.23
N VAL A 68 -5.41 -4.58 7.88
CA VAL A 68 -4.42 -4.29 8.94
C VAL A 68 -4.56 -5.28 10.08
N GLU A 69 -5.79 -5.61 10.50
CA GLU A 69 -5.97 -6.60 11.58
C GLU A 69 -5.50 -8.01 11.15
N VAL A 70 -5.76 -8.43 9.91
CA VAL A 70 -5.23 -9.70 9.41
C VAL A 70 -3.70 -9.70 9.39
N MET A 71 -3.06 -8.59 9.01
CA MET A 71 -1.61 -8.47 9.07
C MET A 71 -1.07 -8.55 10.51
N ARG A 72 -1.80 -8.00 11.47
CA ARG A 72 -1.46 -8.15 12.90
C ARG A 72 -1.57 -9.60 13.37
N LEU A 73 -2.65 -10.30 12.99
CA LEU A 73 -2.80 -11.74 13.28
C LEU A 73 -1.62 -12.54 12.69
N ARG A 74 -1.14 -12.18 11.50
CA ARG A 74 0.04 -12.78 10.89
C ARG A 74 1.30 -12.48 11.72
N ASP A 75 1.53 -11.24 12.11
CA ASP A 75 2.71 -10.83 12.88
C ASP A 75 2.74 -11.48 14.28
N GLU A 76 1.58 -11.76 14.84
CA GLU A 76 1.42 -12.53 16.08
C GLU A 76 1.58 -14.06 15.90
N GLY A 77 1.71 -14.54 14.66
CA GLY A 77 1.85 -15.97 14.34
C GLY A 77 0.56 -16.78 14.45
N LEU A 78 -0.60 -16.11 14.48
CA LEU A 78 -1.93 -16.74 14.56
C LEU A 78 -2.47 -17.14 13.18
N VAL A 79 -1.98 -16.51 12.13
CA VAL A 79 -2.32 -16.76 10.72
C VAL A 79 -1.04 -16.71 9.90
N ASP A 80 -0.91 -17.62 8.93
CA ASP A 80 0.02 -17.46 7.81
C ASP A 80 -0.78 -16.97 6.59
N LEU A 81 -0.26 -16.01 5.86
CA LEU A 81 -0.95 -15.49 4.67
C LEU A 81 -1.14 -16.57 3.59
N SER A 82 -0.29 -17.60 3.58
CA SER A 82 -0.39 -18.77 2.72
C SER A 82 -1.33 -19.87 3.26
N ASP A 83 -1.89 -19.71 4.45
CA ASP A 83 -2.85 -20.66 4.99
C ASP A 83 -4.09 -20.76 4.09
N PRO A 84 -4.50 -21.96 3.68
CA PRO A 84 -5.82 -22.14 3.09
C PRO A 84 -6.89 -21.61 4.04
N ILE A 85 -7.83 -20.81 3.55
CA ILE A 85 -8.88 -20.23 4.42
C ILE A 85 -9.65 -21.30 5.20
N THR A 86 -9.78 -22.50 4.63
CA THR A 86 -10.45 -23.65 5.24
C THR A 86 -9.74 -24.22 6.48
N LYS A 87 -8.48 -23.85 6.70
CA LYS A 87 -7.77 -24.19 7.96
C LYS A 87 -8.40 -23.47 9.15
N HIS A 88 -8.85 -22.27 8.96
CA HIS A 88 -9.43 -21.40 9.99
C HIS A 88 -10.96 -21.43 10.00
N LEU A 89 -11.58 -21.59 8.82
CA LEU A 89 -13.03 -21.65 8.59
C LEU A 89 -13.37 -22.92 7.81
N PRO A 90 -13.44 -24.09 8.47
CA PRO A 90 -13.67 -25.39 7.82
C PRO A 90 -14.97 -25.47 7.03
N GLU A 91 -15.99 -24.73 7.44
CA GLU A 91 -17.28 -24.61 6.75
C GLU A 91 -17.17 -24.07 5.32
N LEU A 92 -16.06 -23.43 4.98
CA LEU A 92 -15.75 -22.96 3.63
C LEU A 92 -15.06 -24.02 2.76
N GLY A 93 -15.34 -25.29 2.99
CA GLY A 93 -14.68 -26.44 2.33
C GLY A 93 -14.66 -26.40 0.79
N ALA A 94 -15.53 -25.62 0.16
CA ALA A 94 -15.55 -25.38 -1.28
C ALA A 94 -14.39 -24.51 -1.78
N LEU A 95 -13.87 -23.60 -0.94
CA LEU A 95 -12.84 -22.65 -1.32
C LEU A 95 -11.45 -23.29 -1.36
N ARG A 96 -10.65 -22.88 -2.34
CA ARG A 96 -9.26 -23.31 -2.55
C ARG A 96 -8.26 -22.16 -2.49
N CYS A 97 -8.70 -21.01 -1.99
CA CYS A 97 -7.86 -19.82 -1.84
C CYS A 97 -7.20 -19.76 -0.46
N ASP A 98 -6.10 -19.05 -0.38
CA ASP A 98 -5.42 -18.66 0.85
C ASP A 98 -5.83 -17.26 1.33
N VAL A 99 -5.31 -16.85 2.49
CA VAL A 99 -5.60 -15.55 3.11
C VAL A 99 -5.07 -14.41 2.27
N ALA A 100 -3.85 -14.52 1.69
CA ALA A 100 -3.28 -13.48 0.82
C ALA A 100 -4.14 -13.26 -0.43
N GLN A 101 -4.71 -14.32 -1.00
CA GLN A 101 -5.58 -14.23 -2.16
C GLN A 101 -6.92 -13.56 -1.86
N LEU A 102 -7.43 -13.67 -0.64
CA LEU A 102 -8.60 -12.90 -0.20
C LEU A 102 -8.25 -11.41 -0.05
N LEU A 103 -7.15 -11.09 0.62
CA LEU A 103 -6.66 -9.71 0.80
C LEU A 103 -6.37 -9.00 -0.53
N SER A 104 -5.80 -9.71 -1.51
CA SER A 104 -5.39 -9.15 -2.80
C SER A 104 -6.46 -9.23 -3.90
N HIS A 105 -7.67 -9.70 -3.58
CA HIS A 105 -8.74 -9.92 -4.55
C HIS A 105 -8.35 -10.89 -5.69
N THR A 106 -7.57 -11.90 -5.38
CA THR A 106 -7.20 -12.96 -6.33
C THR A 106 -7.77 -14.33 -5.95
N SER A 107 -8.65 -14.40 -4.96
CA SER A 107 -9.32 -15.63 -4.53
C SER A 107 -10.21 -16.26 -5.62
N GLY A 108 -10.65 -15.45 -6.58
CA GLY A 108 -11.51 -15.89 -7.68
C GLY A 108 -12.96 -16.14 -7.30
N ILE A 109 -13.36 -15.90 -6.05
CA ILE A 109 -14.76 -15.97 -5.63
C ILE A 109 -15.56 -14.80 -6.22
N ARG A 110 -16.89 -14.94 -6.25
CA ARG A 110 -17.79 -13.92 -6.77
C ARG A 110 -17.58 -12.57 -6.07
N ALA A 111 -17.88 -11.48 -6.79
CA ALA A 111 -17.73 -10.13 -6.27
C ALA A 111 -18.75 -9.82 -5.17
N GLU A 112 -20.02 -10.19 -5.40
CA GLU A 112 -21.18 -9.81 -4.62
C GLU A 112 -21.98 -11.03 -4.14
N THR A 113 -22.85 -10.84 -3.16
CA THR A 113 -23.72 -11.89 -2.64
C THR A 113 -24.75 -12.36 -3.68
N ALA A 114 -25.21 -13.60 -3.55
CA ALA A 114 -26.38 -14.08 -4.27
C ALA A 114 -27.63 -13.71 -3.47
N GLY A 115 -28.43 -12.77 -3.95
CA GLY A 115 -29.64 -12.38 -3.25
C GLY A 115 -29.98 -10.91 -3.38
N PRO A 116 -30.73 -10.33 -2.43
CA PRO A 116 -31.03 -8.92 -2.43
C PRO A 116 -29.77 -8.05 -2.41
N TRP A 117 -29.90 -6.83 -2.87
CA TRP A 117 -28.83 -5.84 -2.86
C TRP A 117 -28.39 -5.51 -1.42
N TRP A 118 -27.32 -6.18 -0.95
CA TRP A 118 -26.87 -6.13 0.44
C TRP A 118 -26.50 -4.72 0.92
N GLU A 119 -26.10 -3.83 0.02
CA GLU A 119 -25.81 -2.44 0.35
C GLU A 119 -27.06 -1.61 0.67
N ARG A 120 -28.27 -2.11 0.38
CA ARG A 120 -29.55 -1.42 0.62
C ARG A 120 -30.56 -2.23 1.43
N THR A 121 -30.21 -3.45 1.81
CA THR A 121 -31.09 -4.33 2.58
C THR A 121 -30.40 -4.77 3.88
N PRO A 122 -31.14 -5.07 4.94
CA PRO A 122 -30.55 -5.64 6.15
C PRO A 122 -29.69 -6.86 5.82
N GLY A 123 -28.52 -6.95 6.43
CA GLY A 123 -27.58 -8.04 6.25
C GLY A 123 -28.07 -9.36 6.81
N ILE A 124 -27.38 -10.44 6.47
CA ILE A 124 -27.65 -11.80 6.93
C ILE A 124 -26.47 -12.31 7.78
N PRO A 125 -26.72 -13.29 8.68
CA PRO A 125 -25.64 -13.97 9.42
C PRO A 125 -24.64 -14.66 8.48
N PHE A 126 -23.42 -14.91 8.97
CA PHE A 126 -22.35 -15.52 8.17
C PHE A 126 -22.73 -16.92 7.65
N ASP A 127 -23.35 -17.78 8.48
CA ASP A 127 -23.78 -19.11 8.03
C ASP A 127 -24.73 -19.02 6.83
N SER A 128 -25.70 -18.09 6.86
CA SER A 128 -26.59 -17.84 5.73
C SER A 128 -25.88 -17.31 4.50
N LEU A 129 -24.82 -16.49 4.68
CA LEU A 129 -23.96 -16.04 3.60
C LEU A 129 -23.19 -17.20 2.97
N VAL A 130 -22.67 -18.13 3.78
CA VAL A 130 -22.00 -19.35 3.31
C VAL A 130 -22.95 -20.18 2.46
N GLU A 131 -24.16 -20.47 2.96
CA GLU A 131 -25.15 -21.26 2.25
C GLU A 131 -25.62 -20.65 0.92
N SER A 132 -25.71 -19.32 0.86
CA SER A 132 -26.25 -18.63 -0.31
C SER A 132 -25.20 -18.21 -1.33
N SER A 133 -23.98 -17.85 -0.90
CA SER A 133 -23.05 -17.09 -1.71
C SER A 133 -21.60 -17.61 -1.70
N ILE A 134 -21.31 -18.71 -0.95
CA ILE A 134 -19.95 -19.25 -0.83
C ILE A 134 -19.97 -20.76 -1.09
N ARG A 135 -20.28 -21.16 -2.32
CA ARG A 135 -20.34 -22.55 -2.77
C ARG A 135 -19.33 -22.77 -3.89
N ASP A 136 -19.07 -24.00 -4.30
CA ASP A 136 -18.22 -24.33 -5.44
C ASP A 136 -18.57 -23.52 -6.71
N ALA A 137 -19.87 -23.33 -6.98
CA ALA A 137 -20.36 -22.57 -8.11
C ALA A 137 -20.07 -21.05 -8.01
N ASP A 138 -19.69 -20.56 -6.85
CA ASP A 138 -19.40 -19.16 -6.60
C ASP A 138 -17.91 -18.83 -6.77
N VAL A 139 -17.07 -19.84 -7.01
CA VAL A 139 -15.67 -19.68 -7.44
C VAL A 139 -15.64 -19.55 -8.96
N LEU A 140 -15.59 -18.33 -9.44
CA LEU A 140 -15.72 -18.00 -10.87
C LEU A 140 -14.39 -18.10 -11.62
N ILE A 141 -13.28 -17.94 -10.91
CA ILE A 141 -11.92 -17.87 -11.45
C ILE A 141 -11.02 -18.73 -10.58
N ARG A 142 -10.07 -19.46 -11.19
CA ARG A 142 -9.08 -20.21 -10.40
C ARG A 142 -8.31 -19.23 -9.50
N PRO A 143 -8.17 -19.51 -8.19
CA PRO A 143 -7.41 -18.68 -7.25
C PRO A 143 -5.99 -18.38 -7.74
N GLY A 144 -5.51 -17.18 -7.49
CA GLY A 144 -4.19 -16.68 -7.91
C GLY A 144 -4.06 -16.35 -9.41
N ARG A 145 -5.10 -16.54 -10.24
CA ARG A 145 -4.96 -16.37 -11.67
C ARG A 145 -5.02 -14.92 -12.15
N ARG A 146 -5.90 -14.13 -11.57
CA ARG A 146 -6.07 -12.70 -11.90
C ARG A 146 -6.84 -11.96 -10.82
N TYR A 147 -6.76 -10.65 -10.89
CA TYR A 147 -7.58 -9.76 -10.10
C TYR A 147 -9.07 -9.95 -10.36
N HIS A 148 -9.85 -10.06 -9.30
CA HIS A 148 -11.31 -10.06 -9.30
C HIS A 148 -11.82 -9.54 -7.95
N TYR A 149 -12.15 -8.26 -7.91
CA TYR A 149 -12.61 -7.61 -6.68
C TYR A 149 -13.77 -8.37 -6.05
N SER A 150 -13.71 -8.61 -4.73
CA SER A 150 -14.74 -9.34 -4.01
C SER A 150 -15.05 -8.72 -2.66
N ASN A 151 -16.30 -8.26 -2.49
CA ASN A 151 -16.85 -7.85 -1.20
C ASN A 151 -17.05 -9.08 -0.29
N VAL A 152 -17.47 -10.21 -0.87
CA VAL A 152 -17.63 -11.49 -0.15
C VAL A 152 -16.30 -11.95 0.46
N GLY A 153 -15.18 -11.72 -0.22
CA GLY A 153 -13.84 -12.03 0.31
C GLY A 153 -13.54 -11.31 1.62
N PHE A 154 -13.96 -10.07 1.74
CA PHE A 154 -13.76 -9.30 2.97
C PHE A 154 -14.77 -9.62 4.08
N ALA A 155 -15.96 -10.10 3.73
CA ALA A 155 -16.86 -10.72 4.71
C ALA A 155 -16.21 -11.96 5.35
N ILE A 156 -15.54 -12.80 4.55
CA ILE A 156 -14.79 -13.97 5.02
C ILE A 156 -13.62 -13.54 5.93
N LEU A 157 -12.87 -12.50 5.56
CA LEU A 157 -11.77 -12.00 6.39
C LEU A 157 -12.26 -11.40 7.72
N GLY A 158 -13.43 -10.75 7.73
CA GLY A 158 -14.06 -10.30 8.98
C GLY A 158 -14.44 -11.45 9.89
N GLU A 159 -14.99 -12.54 9.35
CA GLU A 159 -15.27 -13.77 10.12
C GLU A 159 -13.97 -14.42 10.61
N LEU A 160 -12.92 -14.46 9.80
CA LEU A 160 -11.60 -14.95 10.20
C LEU A 160 -11.10 -14.23 11.46
N ILE A 161 -11.15 -12.90 11.46
CA ILE A 161 -10.79 -12.10 12.63
C ILE A 161 -11.64 -12.48 13.84
N SER A 162 -12.96 -12.52 13.66
CA SER A 162 -13.89 -12.85 14.75
C SER A 162 -13.61 -14.24 15.35
N ARG A 163 -13.35 -15.22 14.51
CA ARG A 163 -13.09 -16.60 14.90
C ARG A 163 -11.78 -16.74 15.69
N ILE A 164 -10.73 -16.07 15.25
CA ILE A 164 -9.41 -16.14 15.90
C ILE A 164 -9.40 -15.37 17.21
N ARG A 165 -10.00 -14.17 17.24
CA ARG A 165 -10.06 -13.34 18.46
C ARG A 165 -11.17 -13.75 19.44
N GLY A 166 -12.13 -14.60 19.02
CA GLY A 166 -13.25 -15.05 19.86
C GLY A 166 -14.28 -13.98 20.20
N ARG A 167 -14.34 -12.91 19.41
CA ARG A 167 -15.26 -11.76 19.54
C ARG A 167 -15.54 -11.14 18.18
N SER A 168 -16.53 -10.26 18.08
CA SER A 168 -16.91 -9.68 16.78
C SER A 168 -15.75 -8.87 16.16
N TRP A 169 -15.67 -8.86 14.83
CA TRP A 169 -14.61 -8.17 14.10
C TRP A 169 -14.57 -6.67 14.39
N ASP A 170 -15.73 -6.05 14.60
CA ASP A 170 -15.84 -4.62 14.89
C ASP A 170 -15.38 -4.28 16.31
N ASP A 171 -15.68 -5.11 17.31
CA ASP A 171 -15.10 -4.97 18.65
C ASP A 171 -13.58 -5.10 18.63
N VAL A 172 -13.03 -6.03 17.80
CA VAL A 172 -11.59 -6.19 17.61
C VAL A 172 -10.98 -4.94 17.00
N VAL A 173 -11.55 -4.47 15.89
CA VAL A 173 -11.08 -3.29 15.18
C VAL A 173 -11.17 -2.05 16.08
N ASP A 174 -12.25 -1.87 16.84
CA ASP A 174 -12.40 -0.73 17.77
C ASP A 174 -11.29 -0.75 18.83
N ASP A 175 -11.13 -1.86 19.53
CA ASP A 175 -10.20 -1.96 20.66
C ASP A 175 -8.72 -1.99 20.25
N GLU A 176 -8.40 -2.69 19.14
CA GLU A 176 -7.01 -2.96 18.76
C GLU A 176 -6.45 -1.97 17.73
N LEU A 177 -7.32 -1.31 16.95
CA LEU A 177 -6.90 -0.35 15.94
C LEU A 177 -7.39 1.06 16.22
N LEU A 178 -8.72 1.26 16.37
CA LEU A 178 -9.30 2.60 16.39
C LEU A 178 -8.94 3.37 17.65
N ARG A 179 -9.21 2.80 18.82
CA ARG A 179 -8.91 3.45 20.12
C ARG A 179 -7.43 3.76 20.32
N PRO A 180 -6.49 2.83 20.04
CA PRO A 180 -5.07 3.12 20.21
C PRO A 180 -4.56 4.24 19.29
N VAL A 181 -5.17 4.43 18.11
CA VAL A 181 -4.82 5.51 17.17
C VAL A 181 -5.55 6.81 17.51
N GLY A 182 -6.59 6.74 18.36
CA GLY A 182 -7.41 7.88 18.75
C GLY A 182 -8.52 8.20 17.73
N MET A 183 -8.99 7.20 16.98
CA MET A 183 -10.09 7.30 16.02
C MET A 183 -11.44 7.06 16.72
N LEU A 184 -11.81 8.00 17.57
CA LEU A 184 -12.97 7.84 18.46
C LEU A 184 -14.32 8.07 17.76
N ARG A 185 -14.30 8.52 16.52
CA ARG A 185 -15.46 8.79 15.72
C ARG A 185 -15.59 7.85 14.51
N THR A 186 -14.83 6.75 14.49
CA THR A 186 -15.00 5.67 13.52
C THR A 186 -15.81 4.56 14.14
N THR A 187 -16.99 4.24 13.57
CA THR A 187 -18.00 3.38 14.20
C THR A 187 -18.74 2.56 13.13
N THR A 188 -19.40 1.48 13.53
CA THR A 188 -20.26 0.68 12.63
C THR A 188 -21.65 1.28 12.41
N ARG A 189 -22.05 2.23 13.25
CA ARG A 189 -23.33 2.96 13.16
C ARG A 189 -23.05 4.45 13.27
N PRO A 190 -23.85 5.30 12.60
CA PRO A 190 -23.64 6.76 12.64
C PRO A 190 -23.84 7.33 14.04
N VAL A 191 -22.97 8.26 14.42
CA VAL A 191 -23.04 9.05 15.66
C VAL A 191 -22.99 10.53 15.29
N ARG A 192 -23.97 11.32 15.77
CA ARG A 192 -24.03 12.75 15.45
C ARG A 192 -22.78 13.53 15.88
N PRO A 193 -22.32 14.53 15.08
CA PRO A 193 -22.86 14.91 13.76
C PRO A 193 -22.48 13.91 12.66
N TYR A 194 -23.43 13.53 11.81
CA TYR A 194 -23.17 12.70 10.63
C TYR A 194 -24.00 13.20 9.44
N ALA A 195 -23.51 12.96 8.23
CA ALA A 195 -24.18 13.30 7.00
C ALA A 195 -25.14 12.18 6.57
N PRO A 196 -26.45 12.46 6.36
CA PRO A 196 -27.36 11.50 5.72
C PRO A 196 -26.95 11.21 4.28
N GLY A 197 -27.14 9.96 3.81
CA GLY A 197 -26.81 9.56 2.44
C GLY A 197 -27.91 9.90 1.44
N TYR A 198 -27.52 10.33 0.24
CA TYR A 198 -28.43 10.73 -0.80
C TYR A 198 -28.09 10.19 -2.19
N GLY A 199 -29.11 9.81 -2.95
CA GLY A 199 -29.08 9.81 -4.40
C GLY A 199 -29.50 11.18 -4.94
N VAL A 200 -28.67 11.82 -5.77
CA VAL A 200 -29.04 13.08 -6.44
C VAL A 200 -29.79 12.75 -7.73
N HIS A 201 -30.99 13.32 -7.91
CA HIS A 201 -31.78 13.04 -9.10
C HIS A 201 -31.06 13.54 -10.37
N PRO A 202 -30.91 12.72 -11.43
CA PRO A 202 -30.10 13.09 -12.60
C PRO A 202 -30.61 14.31 -13.38
N HIS A 203 -31.92 14.58 -13.33
CA HIS A 203 -32.57 15.61 -14.13
C HIS A 203 -33.31 16.67 -13.32
N ALA A 204 -33.15 16.70 -12.00
CA ALA A 204 -33.78 17.67 -11.13
C ALA A 204 -32.91 17.96 -9.90
N ASP A 205 -33.01 19.20 -9.37
CA ASP A 205 -32.27 19.58 -8.16
C ASP A 205 -33.02 19.12 -6.91
N VAL A 206 -33.15 17.79 -6.79
CA VAL A 206 -33.76 17.11 -5.64
C VAL A 206 -32.89 15.92 -5.21
N VAL A 207 -32.91 15.61 -3.94
CA VAL A 207 -32.22 14.46 -3.35
C VAL A 207 -33.20 13.40 -2.91
N LEU A 208 -32.80 12.13 -3.02
CA LEU A 208 -33.54 10.96 -2.57
C LEU A 208 -32.75 10.35 -1.42
N GLY A 209 -33.35 10.18 -0.25
CA GLY A 209 -32.67 9.57 0.90
C GLY A 209 -32.32 8.12 0.64
N GLU A 210 -31.09 7.74 0.95
CA GLU A 210 -30.63 6.35 0.93
C GLU A 210 -30.82 5.70 2.31
N PRO A 211 -31.15 4.39 2.36
CA PRO A 211 -31.41 3.72 3.62
C PRO A 211 -30.15 3.52 4.45
N GLU A 212 -30.29 3.70 5.75
CA GLU A 212 -29.29 3.24 6.73
C GLU A 212 -29.65 1.83 7.18
N HIS A 213 -28.70 0.93 7.16
CA HIS A 213 -28.90 -0.46 7.60
C HIS A 213 -27.60 -1.08 8.10
N ASP A 214 -27.73 -2.18 8.81
CA ASP A 214 -26.64 -3.02 9.23
C ASP A 214 -26.42 -4.12 8.17
N ALA A 215 -25.21 -4.18 7.59
CA ALA A 215 -24.83 -5.16 6.58
C ALA A 215 -24.47 -6.53 7.18
N ALA A 216 -24.50 -6.67 8.50
CA ALA A 216 -24.18 -7.90 9.25
C ALA A 216 -22.87 -8.57 8.75
N SER A 217 -22.91 -9.81 8.22
CA SER A 217 -21.71 -10.49 7.74
C SER A 217 -20.97 -9.78 6.60
N MET A 218 -21.64 -8.89 5.86
CA MET A 218 -21.01 -8.06 4.83
C MET A 218 -20.41 -6.75 5.37
N ALA A 219 -20.61 -6.44 6.64
CA ALA A 219 -20.14 -5.20 7.26
C ALA A 219 -18.61 -4.95 7.13
N PRO A 220 -17.73 -5.97 7.21
CA PRO A 220 -16.29 -5.80 6.98
C PRO A 220 -15.93 -5.23 5.61
N ALA A 221 -16.81 -5.39 4.62
CA ALA A 221 -16.59 -4.90 3.27
C ALA A 221 -16.89 -3.39 3.08
N GLY A 222 -17.71 -2.75 3.97
CA GLY A 222 -18.08 -1.36 3.70
C GLY A 222 -18.94 -0.64 4.75
N GLN A 223 -19.07 -1.15 5.97
CA GLN A 223 -20.01 -0.63 6.97
C GLN A 223 -19.55 0.64 7.68
N LEU A 224 -18.24 0.86 7.85
CA LEU A 224 -17.76 1.88 8.77
C LEU A 224 -18.17 3.30 8.39
N TRP A 225 -18.50 4.06 9.42
CA TRP A 225 -18.67 5.50 9.41
C TRP A 225 -17.44 6.14 10.01
N THR A 226 -16.95 7.22 9.44
CA THR A 226 -15.71 7.85 9.87
C THR A 226 -15.70 9.33 9.55
N THR A 227 -14.68 10.03 10.00
CA THR A 227 -14.47 11.46 9.80
C THR A 227 -13.16 11.73 9.04
N THR A 228 -13.00 12.95 8.55
CA THR A 228 -11.71 13.36 7.94
C THR A 228 -10.58 13.37 8.96
N ASP A 229 -10.85 13.75 10.22
CA ASP A 229 -9.82 13.73 11.28
C ASP A 229 -9.38 12.29 11.59
N ASP A 230 -10.33 11.37 11.78
CA ASP A 230 -10.01 9.96 12.03
C ASP A 230 -9.24 9.33 10.86
N LEU A 231 -9.66 9.55 9.60
CA LEU A 231 -8.93 9.03 8.43
C LEU A 231 -7.54 9.66 8.29
N SER A 232 -7.33 10.88 8.78
CA SER A 232 -5.99 11.47 8.81
C SER A 232 -5.04 10.68 9.73
N ARG A 233 -5.53 10.22 10.87
CA ARG A 233 -4.80 9.33 11.79
C ARG A 233 -4.57 7.97 11.15
N TRP A 234 -5.60 7.42 10.48
CA TRP A 234 -5.49 6.14 9.78
C TRP A 234 -4.45 6.15 8.66
N SER A 235 -4.34 7.26 7.94
CA SER A 235 -3.31 7.43 6.92
C SER A 235 -1.89 7.26 7.49
N SER A 236 -1.66 7.64 8.75
CA SER A 236 -0.37 7.45 9.42
C SER A 236 -0.07 5.98 9.71
N VAL A 237 -1.09 5.16 10.00
CA VAL A 237 -0.94 3.71 10.17
C VAL A 237 -0.53 3.07 8.84
N LEU A 238 -1.29 3.35 7.78
CA LEU A 238 -1.02 2.81 6.44
C LEU A 238 0.34 3.28 5.87
N ALA A 239 0.82 4.44 6.30
CA ALA A 239 2.14 4.96 5.95
C ALA A 239 3.30 4.33 6.76
N GLY A 240 3.01 3.44 7.73
CA GLY A 240 4.00 2.82 8.60
C GLY A 240 4.61 3.78 9.63
N LEU A 241 3.87 4.87 9.99
CA LEU A 241 4.29 5.85 10.99
C LEU A 241 3.83 5.49 12.41
N ARG A 242 3.09 4.41 12.57
CA ARG A 242 2.52 3.93 13.84
C ARG A 242 2.89 2.46 14.05
N PRO A 243 4.20 2.18 14.32
CA PRO A 243 4.70 0.80 14.41
C PRO A 243 4.09 -0.01 15.56
N GLU A 244 3.49 0.63 16.54
CA GLU A 244 2.72 -0.01 17.62
C GLU A 244 1.40 -0.63 17.13
N ILE A 245 0.91 -0.22 15.96
CA ILE A 245 -0.30 -0.76 15.32
C ILE A 245 0.06 -1.68 14.15
N LEU A 246 0.93 -1.21 13.27
CA LEU A 246 1.36 -1.92 12.07
C LEU A 246 2.84 -1.62 11.85
N SER A 247 3.68 -2.65 11.79
CA SER A 247 5.11 -2.46 11.53
C SER A 247 5.36 -1.79 10.18
N ALA A 248 6.48 -1.10 10.06
CA ALA A 248 6.83 -0.43 8.80
C ALA A 248 7.03 -1.46 7.67
N GLU A 249 7.53 -2.64 8.00
CA GLU A 249 7.70 -3.77 7.09
C GLU A 249 6.34 -4.29 6.60
N ALA A 250 5.40 -4.53 7.51
CA ALA A 250 4.05 -4.98 7.14
C ALA A 250 3.32 -3.92 6.31
N ALA A 251 3.45 -2.63 6.67
CA ALA A 251 2.89 -1.55 5.87
C ALA A 251 3.52 -1.48 4.46
N ALA A 252 4.80 -1.77 4.31
CA ALA A 252 5.46 -1.85 3.01
C ALA A 252 4.96 -3.04 2.19
N GLU A 253 4.86 -4.22 2.81
CA GLU A 253 4.34 -5.43 2.17
C GLU A 253 2.89 -5.25 1.67
N MET A 254 2.03 -4.59 2.44
CA MET A 254 0.66 -4.29 2.02
C MET A 254 0.60 -3.44 0.75
N ARG A 255 1.64 -2.67 0.44
CA ARG A 255 1.74 -1.79 -0.75
C ARG A 255 2.41 -2.46 -1.95
N GLU A 256 2.86 -3.69 -1.83
CA GLU A 256 3.40 -4.42 -2.98
C GLU A 256 2.28 -4.78 -3.97
N PRO A 257 2.47 -4.53 -5.27
CA PRO A 257 1.44 -4.84 -6.27
C PRO A 257 1.38 -6.35 -6.52
N LEU A 258 0.40 -7.01 -5.92
CA LEU A 258 0.17 -8.46 -6.06
C LEU A 258 -0.78 -8.80 -7.21
N ALA A 259 -1.73 -7.92 -7.51
CA ALA A 259 -2.73 -8.13 -8.55
C ALA A 259 -2.93 -6.87 -9.38
N LEU A 260 -2.64 -6.95 -10.68
CA LEU A 260 -2.92 -5.85 -11.61
C LEU A 260 -4.41 -5.83 -11.96
N ASN A 261 -5.00 -4.63 -11.97
CA ASN A 261 -6.30 -4.41 -12.57
C ASN A 261 -6.10 -4.24 -14.09
N ASP A 262 -6.00 -5.37 -14.78
CA ASP A 262 -5.77 -5.42 -16.23
C ASP A 262 -7.10 -5.29 -16.99
N MET A 263 -7.31 -4.13 -17.56
CA MET A 263 -8.47 -3.83 -18.42
C MET A 263 -7.99 -3.70 -19.87
N PRO A 264 -8.44 -4.58 -20.77
CA PRO A 264 -8.01 -4.55 -22.18
C PRO A 264 -8.18 -3.16 -22.81
N GLY A 265 -7.13 -2.64 -23.44
CA GLY A 265 -7.12 -1.33 -24.09
C GLY A 265 -6.87 -0.14 -23.17
N GLN A 266 -6.65 -0.37 -21.86
CA GLN A 266 -6.26 0.66 -20.92
C GLN A 266 -4.81 0.47 -20.44
N ALA A 267 -4.17 1.56 -20.02
CA ALA A 267 -2.86 1.47 -19.37
C ALA A 267 -2.97 0.80 -18.00
N TRP A 268 -1.94 0.10 -17.58
CA TRP A 268 -1.83 -0.45 -16.24
C TRP A 268 -1.60 0.66 -15.21
N ALA A 269 -2.68 1.26 -14.76
CA ALA A 269 -2.67 2.42 -13.86
C ALA A 269 -3.08 2.07 -12.43
N SER A 270 -3.55 0.84 -12.16
CA SER A 270 -3.96 0.41 -10.84
C SER A 270 -3.66 -1.07 -10.57
N ALA A 271 -3.41 -1.37 -9.31
CA ALA A 271 -3.17 -2.70 -8.80
C ALA A 271 -3.82 -2.84 -7.41
N HIS A 272 -3.78 -4.04 -6.85
CA HIS A 272 -4.06 -4.28 -5.43
C HIS A 272 -2.88 -4.97 -4.76
N GLY A 273 -2.58 -4.51 -3.56
CA GLY A 273 -1.73 -5.20 -2.61
C GLY A 273 -2.57 -5.99 -1.59
N LEU A 274 -2.08 -6.11 -0.37
CA LEU A 274 -2.84 -6.76 0.72
C LEU A 274 -3.84 -5.77 1.32
N GLY A 275 -5.06 -5.76 0.78
CA GLY A 275 -6.16 -4.90 1.21
C GLY A 275 -6.06 -3.43 0.84
N LEU A 276 -5.09 -3.05 0.01
CA LEU A 276 -4.90 -1.69 -0.48
C LEU A 276 -5.06 -1.60 -1.99
N GLN A 277 -5.76 -0.57 -2.44
CA GLN A 277 -5.69 -0.11 -3.82
C GLN A 277 -4.37 0.64 -4.05
N LEU A 278 -3.75 0.37 -5.17
CA LEU A 278 -2.51 0.99 -5.60
C LEU A 278 -2.74 1.69 -6.93
N TRP A 279 -2.25 2.92 -7.06
CA TRP A 279 -2.34 3.66 -8.30
C TRP A 279 -0.95 4.05 -8.79
N ASN A 280 -0.75 4.01 -10.09
CA ASN A 280 0.46 4.48 -10.76
C ASN A 280 0.04 5.43 -11.89
N ARG A 281 0.14 6.71 -11.65
CA ARG A 281 -0.18 7.77 -12.63
C ARG A 281 1.12 8.40 -13.12
N ALA A 282 1.54 8.05 -14.34
CA ALA A 282 2.77 8.55 -14.95
C ALA A 282 4.03 8.40 -14.07
N GLY A 283 4.16 7.27 -13.36
CA GLY A 283 5.29 6.99 -12.46
C GLY A 283 5.09 7.48 -11.02
N ALA A 284 4.13 8.34 -10.76
CA ALA A 284 3.76 8.71 -9.38
C ALA A 284 2.88 7.62 -8.77
N ARG A 285 3.42 6.93 -7.76
CA ARG A 285 2.71 5.88 -7.02
C ARG A 285 1.98 6.45 -5.83
N SER A 286 0.80 5.91 -5.58
CA SER A 286 0.01 6.19 -4.39
C SER A 286 -0.78 4.94 -3.99
N TYR A 287 -1.22 4.89 -2.74
CA TYR A 287 -1.95 3.77 -2.17
C TYR A 287 -3.04 4.26 -1.21
N GLY A 288 -3.95 3.38 -0.85
CA GLY A 288 -5.08 3.65 0.01
C GLY A 288 -6.31 2.87 -0.40
N HIS A 289 -7.48 3.48 -0.39
CA HIS A 289 -8.70 2.86 -0.92
C HIS A 289 -9.75 3.91 -1.27
N ALA A 290 -10.49 3.67 -2.35
CA ALA A 290 -11.74 4.37 -2.61
C ALA A 290 -12.89 3.62 -1.96
N GLY A 291 -13.95 4.32 -1.57
CA GLY A 291 -15.13 3.74 -0.97
C GLY A 291 -16.42 4.22 -1.62
N SER A 292 -17.39 3.34 -1.68
CA SER A 292 -18.72 3.63 -2.17
C SER A 292 -19.75 2.79 -1.38
N MET A 293 -20.80 3.43 -0.97
CA MET A 293 -22.05 2.82 -0.49
C MET A 293 -23.21 3.67 -1.01
N PRO A 294 -24.42 3.16 -1.13
CA PRO A 294 -25.57 3.99 -1.47
C PRO A 294 -25.62 5.26 -0.63
N GLY A 295 -25.64 6.41 -1.29
CA GLY A 295 -25.57 7.72 -0.64
C GLY A 295 -24.20 8.26 -0.29
N PHE A 296 -23.09 7.53 -0.57
CA PHE A 296 -21.75 7.94 -0.13
C PHE A 296 -20.66 7.56 -1.12
N LEU A 297 -19.70 8.46 -1.26
CA LEU A 297 -18.41 8.23 -1.91
C LEU A 297 -17.30 8.68 -0.97
N ALA A 298 -16.19 7.94 -0.94
CA ALA A 298 -15.05 8.24 -0.09
C ALA A 298 -13.73 7.95 -0.83
N ILE A 299 -12.71 8.73 -0.53
CA ILE A 299 -11.36 8.53 -1.02
C ILE A 299 -10.40 8.72 0.15
N LEU A 300 -9.51 7.76 0.34
CA LEU A 300 -8.28 7.88 1.10
C LEU A 300 -7.14 7.52 0.17
N ARG A 301 -6.29 8.48 -0.16
CA ARG A 301 -5.14 8.28 -1.02
C ARG A 301 -3.90 8.91 -0.42
N ILE A 302 -2.83 8.14 -0.33
CA ILE A 302 -1.55 8.52 0.25
C ILE A 302 -0.50 8.44 -0.86
N GLU A 303 0.27 9.49 -1.09
CA GLU A 303 1.39 9.48 -2.02
C GLU A 303 2.56 8.68 -1.43
N GLU A 304 3.13 7.78 -2.22
CA GLU A 304 4.24 6.94 -1.77
C GLU A 304 5.48 7.80 -1.49
N GLN A 305 5.75 8.77 -2.38
CA GLN A 305 6.80 9.74 -2.18
C GLN A 305 6.25 10.93 -1.39
N GLY A 306 6.89 11.25 -0.27
CA GLY A 306 6.52 12.40 0.55
C GLY A 306 5.40 12.17 1.55
N ARG A 307 4.63 11.09 1.45
CA ARG A 307 3.56 10.69 2.39
C ARG A 307 2.48 11.76 2.63
N ASP A 308 2.24 12.62 1.63
CA ASP A 308 1.08 13.50 1.66
C ASP A 308 -0.17 12.66 1.34
N ALA A 309 -1.28 12.95 2.00
CA ALA A 309 -2.51 12.24 1.75
C ALA A 309 -3.69 13.20 1.53
N VAL A 310 -4.65 12.73 0.76
CA VAL A 310 -5.93 13.38 0.56
C VAL A 310 -7.06 12.45 1.03
N ILE A 311 -8.00 13.05 1.74
CA ILE A 311 -9.22 12.42 2.21
C ILE A 311 -10.38 13.20 1.62
N ILE A 312 -11.35 12.50 1.04
CA ILE A 312 -12.58 13.10 0.52
C ILE A 312 -13.74 12.24 0.97
N LEU A 313 -14.74 12.84 1.57
CA LEU A 313 -15.97 12.19 2.03
C LEU A 313 -17.16 12.97 1.47
N VAL A 314 -18.09 12.26 0.82
CA VAL A 314 -19.26 12.83 0.13
C VAL A 314 -20.49 12.06 0.53
N ASN A 315 -21.60 12.75 0.74
CA ASN A 315 -22.90 12.14 1.01
C ASN A 315 -23.79 12.08 -0.25
N ALA A 316 -23.22 11.61 -1.34
CA ALA A 316 -23.94 11.35 -2.60
C ALA A 316 -23.48 10.02 -3.21
N THR A 317 -24.40 9.32 -3.88
CA THR A 317 -24.09 8.06 -4.61
C THR A 317 -23.20 8.29 -5.83
N SER A 318 -23.22 9.50 -6.39
CA SER A 318 -22.49 9.84 -7.62
C SER A 318 -22.15 11.33 -7.65
N GLY A 319 -21.41 11.77 -8.67
CA GLY A 319 -21.10 13.17 -8.93
C GLY A 319 -19.66 13.57 -8.64
N LEU A 320 -18.98 12.93 -7.71
CA LEU A 320 -17.59 13.27 -7.37
C LEU A 320 -16.67 13.16 -8.59
N SER A 321 -16.00 14.26 -8.92
CA SER A 321 -15.02 14.30 -10.01
C SER A 321 -13.76 13.48 -9.67
N PRO A 322 -13.28 12.64 -10.60
CA PRO A 322 -12.03 11.90 -10.41
C PRO A 322 -10.78 12.82 -10.37
N ALA A 323 -10.93 14.11 -10.71
CA ALA A 323 -9.84 15.07 -10.68
C ALA A 323 -9.63 15.71 -9.29
N LEU A 324 -10.66 15.76 -8.43
CA LEU A 324 -10.59 16.52 -7.19
C LEU A 324 -9.40 16.11 -6.30
N GLU A 325 -9.17 14.82 -6.13
CA GLU A 325 -8.07 14.30 -5.31
C GLU A 325 -6.69 14.80 -5.80
N SER A 326 -6.49 14.74 -7.13
CA SER A 326 -5.23 15.16 -7.75
C SER A 326 -5.06 16.68 -7.72
N ASP A 327 -6.15 17.43 -7.90
CA ASP A 327 -6.12 18.90 -7.85
C ASP A 327 -5.76 19.38 -6.44
N LEU A 328 -6.35 18.81 -5.40
CA LEU A 328 -6.05 19.20 -4.01
C LEU A 328 -4.58 18.90 -3.64
N LEU A 329 -4.06 17.74 -4.03
CA LEU A 329 -2.65 17.39 -3.82
C LEU A 329 -1.71 18.30 -4.64
N ALA A 330 -2.07 18.62 -5.89
CA ALA A 330 -1.28 19.53 -6.72
C ALA A 330 -1.22 20.96 -6.14
N ILE A 331 -2.36 21.49 -5.67
CA ILE A 331 -2.42 22.79 -4.99
C ILE A 331 -1.51 22.77 -3.75
N LEU A 332 -1.58 21.70 -2.95
CA LEU A 332 -0.71 21.55 -1.76
C LEU A 332 0.77 21.56 -2.15
N ALA A 333 1.14 20.80 -3.18
CA ALA A 333 2.53 20.71 -3.63
C ALA A 333 3.04 22.04 -4.21
N GLU A 334 2.21 22.76 -4.96
CA GLU A 334 2.56 24.04 -5.59
C GLU A 334 2.71 25.17 -4.56
N HIS A 335 1.74 25.27 -3.63
CA HIS A 335 1.68 26.37 -2.68
C HIS A 335 2.47 26.11 -1.38
N GLU A 336 2.66 24.86 -1.01
CA GLU A 336 3.39 24.43 0.18
C GLU A 336 4.47 23.40 -0.20
N PRO A 337 5.44 23.75 -1.05
CA PRO A 337 6.48 22.83 -1.47
C PRO A 337 7.27 22.32 -0.26
N LYS A 338 7.66 21.05 -0.31
CA LYS A 338 8.58 20.49 0.68
C LYS A 338 10.01 20.86 0.27
N ASP A 339 10.65 21.66 1.07
CA ASP A 339 12.08 21.89 0.89
C ASP A 339 12.85 20.59 1.18
N PRO A 340 13.79 20.20 0.33
CA PRO A 340 14.67 19.10 0.64
C PRO A 340 15.46 19.43 1.92
N PRO A 341 15.73 18.44 2.79
CA PRO A 341 16.54 18.70 3.98
C PRO A 341 17.91 19.26 3.55
N PRO A 342 18.46 20.26 4.27
CA PRO A 342 19.77 20.79 3.95
C PRO A 342 20.81 19.67 3.96
N TRP A 343 21.61 19.60 2.94
CA TRP A 343 22.70 18.62 2.88
C TRP A 343 23.62 18.79 4.09
N ARG A 344 23.97 17.68 4.72
CA ARG A 344 24.93 17.62 5.81
C ARG A 344 25.93 16.50 5.54
N PRO A 345 27.21 16.72 5.85
CA PRO A 345 28.19 15.63 5.80
C PRO A 345 27.82 14.52 6.80
N ALA A 346 28.21 13.30 6.50
CA ALA A 346 28.01 12.16 7.39
C ALA A 346 28.65 12.43 8.76
N PRO A 347 27.91 12.29 9.87
CA PRO A 347 28.47 12.38 11.21
C PRO A 347 29.56 11.30 11.37
N GLY A 348 30.79 11.68 11.72
CA GLY A 348 31.90 10.72 11.85
C GLY A 348 32.62 10.34 10.56
N GLY A 349 32.20 10.91 9.41
CA GLY A 349 32.80 10.63 8.10
C GLY A 349 32.40 9.27 7.52
N VAL A 350 33.10 8.85 6.48
CA VAL A 350 32.95 7.56 5.81
C VAL A 350 34.23 6.77 6.01
N ALA A 351 34.10 5.50 6.39
CA ALA A 351 35.24 4.61 6.56
C ALA A 351 36.15 4.59 5.31
N PRO A 352 37.48 4.61 5.46
CA PRO A 352 38.39 4.67 4.31
C PRO A 352 38.12 3.58 3.27
N GLU A 353 37.79 2.37 3.71
CA GLU A 353 37.54 1.19 2.87
C GLU A 353 36.27 1.39 2.02
N VAL A 354 35.24 2.04 2.58
CA VAL A 354 34.00 2.37 1.86
C VAL A 354 34.26 3.53 0.89
N ARG A 355 35.01 4.55 1.32
CA ARG A 355 35.34 5.68 0.46
C ARG A 355 36.22 5.28 -0.74
N GLU A 356 37.11 4.29 -0.57
CA GLU A 356 37.94 3.75 -1.64
C GLU A 356 37.11 3.18 -2.80
N ILE A 357 36.00 2.54 -2.51
CA ILE A 357 35.14 1.93 -3.54
C ILE A 357 34.16 2.90 -4.19
N THR A 358 34.04 4.13 -3.72
CA THR A 358 33.19 5.14 -4.39
C THR A 358 33.77 5.57 -5.74
N GLY A 359 32.93 6.16 -6.58
CA GLY A 359 33.28 6.67 -7.91
C GLY A 359 32.81 5.77 -9.05
N THR A 360 33.47 5.89 -10.20
CA THR A 360 33.05 5.21 -11.42
C THR A 360 33.44 3.73 -11.42
N TRP A 361 32.52 2.91 -11.88
CA TRP A 361 32.66 1.48 -12.11
C TRP A 361 32.04 1.09 -13.45
N TYR A 362 32.46 -0.03 -14.03
CA TYR A 362 32.00 -0.51 -15.33
C TYR A 362 31.56 -1.97 -15.25
N TRP A 363 30.39 -2.26 -15.78
CA TRP A 363 30.00 -3.61 -16.18
C TRP A 363 30.14 -3.73 -17.70
N GLY A 364 31.25 -4.33 -18.14
CA GLY A 364 31.65 -4.25 -19.53
C GLY A 364 31.91 -2.81 -19.97
N THR A 365 31.09 -2.27 -20.85
CA THR A 365 31.14 -0.88 -21.30
C THR A 365 30.11 0.04 -20.63
N TYR A 366 29.23 -0.52 -19.80
CA TYR A 366 28.23 0.27 -19.08
C TYR A 366 28.83 0.89 -17.84
N ASP A 367 28.69 2.19 -17.70
CA ASP A 367 29.23 2.97 -16.59
C ASP A 367 28.21 3.19 -15.47
N PHE A 368 28.69 3.11 -14.25
CA PHE A 368 27.94 3.31 -13.01
C PHE A 368 28.72 4.25 -12.08
N ILE A 369 28.00 4.99 -11.26
CA ILE A 369 28.55 5.70 -10.12
C ILE A 369 28.16 4.97 -8.85
N LEU A 370 29.14 4.54 -8.04
CA LEU A 370 28.93 4.09 -6.68
C LEU A 370 29.19 5.26 -5.74
N SER A 371 28.16 5.67 -5.00
CA SER A 371 28.22 6.75 -4.01
C SER A 371 27.85 6.21 -2.63
N VAL A 372 28.30 6.89 -1.57
CA VAL A 372 27.90 6.60 -0.19
C VAL A 372 27.10 7.78 0.37
N LYS A 373 25.95 7.49 0.96
CA LYS A 373 25.08 8.47 1.61
C LYS A 373 25.48 8.70 3.06
N GLY A 374 24.96 9.75 3.67
CA GLY A 374 25.24 10.11 5.07
C GLY A 374 24.75 9.10 6.11
N ASP A 375 23.85 8.22 5.75
CA ASP A 375 23.34 7.08 6.52
C ASP A 375 24.19 5.81 6.35
N GLY A 376 25.25 5.88 5.54
CA GLY A 376 26.14 4.75 5.24
C GLY A 376 25.65 3.83 4.12
N LEU A 377 24.51 4.10 3.50
CA LEU A 377 24.04 3.35 2.36
C LEU A 377 24.90 3.62 1.13
N LEU A 378 25.17 2.57 0.38
CA LEU A 378 25.78 2.67 -0.96
C LEU A 378 24.66 2.77 -2.00
N ASP A 379 24.87 3.65 -2.96
CA ASP A 379 23.96 3.87 -4.08
C ASP A 379 24.73 3.64 -5.38
N LEU A 380 24.36 2.60 -6.12
CA LEU A 380 24.89 2.24 -7.43
C LEU A 380 23.93 2.77 -8.50
N SER A 381 24.33 3.83 -9.18
CA SER A 381 23.50 4.50 -10.17
C SER A 381 24.13 4.37 -11.55
N PRO A 382 23.44 3.81 -12.58
CA PRO A 382 23.91 3.82 -13.95
C PRO A 382 23.92 5.26 -14.50
N LEU A 383 24.94 5.62 -15.29
CA LEU A 383 24.99 6.91 -15.99
C LEU A 383 24.15 6.91 -17.28
N GLY A 384 23.77 5.73 -17.76
CA GLY A 384 22.90 5.54 -18.91
C GLY A 384 21.97 4.35 -18.70
N THR A 385 22.08 3.35 -19.55
CA THR A 385 21.34 2.09 -19.41
C THR A 385 22.01 1.24 -18.34
N GLY A 386 21.24 0.68 -17.41
CA GLY A 386 21.76 -0.18 -16.36
C GLY A 386 20.74 -0.39 -15.25
N ARG A 387 21.09 -1.21 -14.27
CA ARG A 387 20.24 -1.52 -13.11
C ARG A 387 20.75 -0.78 -11.90
N PRO A 388 19.98 0.16 -11.32
CA PRO A 388 20.35 0.81 -10.07
C PRO A 388 20.29 -0.19 -8.91
N GLY A 389 20.96 0.15 -7.81
CA GLY A 389 20.86 -0.62 -6.57
C GLY A 389 21.27 0.20 -5.36
N THR A 390 20.59 -0.03 -4.26
CA THR A 390 20.94 0.53 -2.95
C THR A 390 21.38 -0.62 -2.05
N PHE A 391 22.45 -0.44 -1.30
CA PHE A 391 23.04 -1.50 -0.47
C PHE A 391 23.31 -0.99 0.94
N ARG A 392 23.04 -1.82 1.93
CA ARG A 392 23.29 -1.56 3.34
C ARG A 392 24.54 -2.31 3.83
N PRO A 393 25.40 -1.67 4.63
CA PRO A 393 26.55 -2.35 5.25
C PRO A 393 26.13 -3.56 6.08
N ALA A 394 26.88 -4.65 5.97
CA ALA A 394 26.76 -5.85 6.80
C ALA A 394 27.94 -5.96 7.78
N PRO A 395 27.77 -6.71 8.90
CA PRO A 395 28.82 -6.84 9.93
C PRO A 395 30.10 -7.48 9.44
N ASP A 396 30.07 -8.25 8.35
CA ASP A 396 31.21 -8.95 7.75
C ASP A 396 32.02 -8.08 6.75
N GLY A 397 31.66 -6.80 6.64
CA GLY A 397 32.31 -5.86 5.71
C GLY A 397 31.78 -5.94 4.27
N THR A 398 30.75 -6.71 4.03
CA THR A 398 30.00 -6.74 2.76
C THR A 398 28.84 -5.76 2.79
N PHE A 399 28.06 -5.69 1.70
CA PHE A 399 26.85 -4.88 1.62
C PHE A 399 25.72 -5.70 1.04
N VAL A 400 24.52 -5.59 1.62
CA VAL A 400 23.32 -6.30 1.20
C VAL A 400 22.42 -5.37 0.41
N GLY A 401 21.99 -5.80 -0.79
CA GLY A 401 21.06 -5.07 -1.64
C GLY A 401 19.68 -4.96 -1.02
N LEU A 402 19.09 -3.77 -1.13
CA LEU A 402 17.80 -3.42 -0.51
C LEU A 402 16.64 -3.35 -1.49
N SER A 403 16.93 -3.21 -2.78
CA SER A 403 15.86 -2.94 -3.77
C SER A 403 16.16 -3.55 -5.13
N ASP A 404 15.11 -3.70 -5.92
CA ASP A 404 15.11 -4.06 -7.33
C ASP A 404 15.85 -5.39 -7.61
N TYR A 405 16.61 -5.40 -8.70
CA TYR A 405 17.31 -6.60 -9.15
C TYR A 405 18.35 -7.13 -8.16
N TYR A 406 18.94 -6.23 -7.36
CA TYR A 406 19.96 -6.58 -6.38
C TYR A 406 19.41 -6.80 -4.97
N ALA A 407 18.09 -6.83 -4.78
CA ALA A 407 17.48 -7.12 -3.48
C ALA A 407 18.00 -8.46 -2.94
N TYR A 408 18.50 -8.42 -1.70
CA TYR A 408 19.12 -9.55 -0.98
C TYR A 408 20.44 -10.07 -1.55
N GLU A 409 20.92 -9.53 -2.66
CA GLU A 409 22.22 -9.87 -3.21
C GLU A 409 23.35 -9.21 -2.37
N THR A 410 24.50 -9.86 -2.33
CA THR A 410 25.65 -9.38 -1.58
C THR A 410 26.64 -8.69 -2.50
N LEU A 411 26.91 -7.40 -2.25
CA LEU A 411 28.01 -6.69 -2.87
C LEU A 411 29.28 -6.89 -2.03
N ARG A 412 30.37 -7.34 -2.66
CA ARG A 412 31.66 -7.59 -2.07
C ARG A 412 32.74 -6.78 -2.77
N THR A 413 33.74 -6.31 -1.98
CA THR A 413 34.95 -5.73 -2.52
C THR A 413 36.01 -6.82 -2.62
N VAL A 414 36.41 -7.16 -3.83
CA VAL A 414 37.49 -8.13 -4.06
C VAL A 414 38.82 -7.39 -4.17
N ARG A 415 39.79 -7.86 -3.41
CA ARG A 415 41.14 -7.24 -3.34
C ARG A 415 42.21 -8.14 -3.90
N ARG A 416 43.22 -7.55 -4.50
CA ARG A 416 44.46 -8.21 -4.92
C ARG A 416 45.34 -8.55 -3.70
N ALA A 417 46.37 -9.36 -3.91
CA ALA A 417 47.34 -9.73 -2.86
C ALA A 417 48.06 -8.52 -2.26
N ASP A 418 48.21 -7.43 -2.99
CA ASP A 418 48.83 -6.17 -2.51
C ASP A 418 47.83 -5.28 -1.71
N GLY A 419 46.58 -5.73 -1.54
CA GLY A 419 45.53 -5.03 -0.82
C GLY A 419 44.74 -4.04 -1.67
N THR A 420 45.13 -3.76 -2.90
CA THR A 420 44.36 -2.88 -3.81
C THR A 420 43.06 -3.51 -4.26
N VAL A 421 42.04 -2.68 -4.52
CA VAL A 421 40.73 -3.18 -5.01
C VAL A 421 40.92 -3.67 -6.45
N SER A 422 40.54 -4.92 -6.70
CA SER A 422 40.46 -5.53 -8.02
C SER A 422 39.16 -5.18 -8.71
N HIS A 423 38.04 -5.55 -8.11
CA HIS A 423 36.72 -5.38 -8.66
C HIS A 423 35.66 -5.40 -7.54
N LEU A 424 34.40 -5.09 -7.89
CA LEU A 424 33.24 -5.35 -7.07
C LEU A 424 32.51 -6.56 -7.62
N ASP A 425 32.06 -7.43 -6.73
CA ASP A 425 31.27 -8.63 -7.03
C ASP A 425 29.86 -8.48 -6.43
N ILE A 426 28.84 -8.59 -7.25
CA ILE A 426 27.44 -8.63 -6.81
C ILE A 426 26.84 -9.93 -7.34
N GLY A 427 26.99 -11.02 -6.59
CA GLY A 427 26.63 -12.35 -7.04
C GLY A 427 27.50 -12.81 -8.21
N SER A 428 27.01 -12.75 -9.43
CA SER A 428 27.77 -13.03 -10.66
C SER A 428 28.04 -11.79 -11.52
N PHE A 429 27.65 -10.62 -11.04
CA PHE A 429 27.95 -9.33 -11.68
C PHE A 429 29.27 -8.80 -11.19
N VAL A 430 30.20 -8.58 -12.08
CA VAL A 430 31.51 -8.03 -11.79
C VAL A 430 31.61 -6.61 -12.34
N LEU A 431 31.98 -5.68 -11.46
CA LEU A 431 32.19 -4.27 -11.83
C LEU A 431 33.68 -3.93 -11.69
N THR A 432 34.28 -3.39 -12.74
CA THR A 432 35.68 -3.03 -12.82
C THR A 432 35.91 -1.52 -12.89
N ARG A 433 37.16 -1.05 -12.62
CA ARG A 433 37.50 0.39 -12.65
C ARG A 433 37.64 0.96 -14.06
N SER A 434 37.84 0.12 -15.05
CA SER A 434 37.85 0.50 -16.46
C SER A 434 37.04 -0.52 -17.29
N PRO A 435 36.53 -0.13 -18.47
CA PRO A 435 35.80 -1.06 -19.33
C PRO A 435 36.68 -2.27 -19.66
N TYR A 436 36.16 -3.50 -19.44
CA TYR A 436 36.86 -4.75 -19.70
C TYR A 436 38.30 -4.78 -19.13
N ASP A 437 38.45 -4.38 -17.89
CA ASP A 437 39.78 -4.27 -17.21
C ASP A 437 40.50 -5.61 -17.19
N ALA A 438 41.47 -5.78 -18.08
CA ALA A 438 42.30 -7.01 -18.15
C ALA A 438 43.20 -7.21 -16.93
N ALA A 439 43.47 -6.16 -16.16
CA ALA A 439 44.24 -6.22 -14.92
C ALA A 439 43.40 -6.60 -13.70
N ALA A 440 42.08 -6.66 -13.82
CA ALA A 440 41.24 -7.11 -12.72
C ALA A 440 41.34 -8.62 -12.54
N ASP A 441 41.44 -9.06 -11.28
CA ASP A 441 41.47 -10.48 -10.93
C ASP A 441 40.05 -11.03 -10.83
N ILE A 442 39.46 -11.30 -11.98
CA ILE A 442 38.06 -11.73 -12.12
C ILE A 442 37.96 -13.19 -12.54
N PRO A 443 36.94 -13.94 -12.09
CA PRO A 443 36.71 -15.30 -12.54
C PRO A 443 36.46 -15.33 -14.06
N GLY A 444 37.13 -16.30 -14.74
CA GLY A 444 37.03 -16.42 -16.18
C GLY A 444 37.98 -15.52 -16.95
N GLY A 445 38.73 -14.63 -16.28
CA GLY A 445 39.82 -13.83 -16.79
C GLY A 445 39.68 -13.24 -18.19
N ALA A 446 40.44 -12.18 -18.47
CA ALA A 446 40.62 -11.70 -19.83
C ALA A 446 42.11 -11.41 -20.06
N ASP A 447 42.65 -11.72 -21.23
CA ASP A 447 43.95 -11.29 -21.69
C ASP A 447 43.78 -10.39 -22.93
N GLU A 448 44.88 -9.99 -23.56
CA GLU A 448 44.88 -9.16 -24.76
C GLU A 448 44.15 -9.84 -25.96
N ALA A 449 43.94 -11.16 -25.94
CA ALA A 449 43.21 -11.91 -26.91
C ALA A 449 41.69 -12.08 -26.58
N GLY A 450 41.28 -11.66 -25.40
CA GLY A 450 39.90 -11.76 -24.89
C GLY A 450 39.74 -12.74 -23.72
N TRP A 451 38.56 -13.22 -23.47
CA TRP A 451 38.24 -14.11 -22.35
C TRP A 451 38.85 -15.49 -22.54
N THR A 452 39.71 -15.89 -21.62
CA THR A 452 40.52 -17.12 -21.73
C THR A 452 39.81 -18.40 -21.29
N GLY A 453 38.61 -18.35 -20.83
CA GLY A 453 37.76 -19.52 -20.56
C GLY A 453 38.27 -20.56 -19.57
N SER A 454 39.40 -20.30 -18.85
CA SER A 454 39.87 -21.19 -17.80
C SER A 454 39.05 -20.96 -16.55
N ALA A 455 37.97 -21.76 -16.38
CA ALA A 455 37.27 -21.84 -15.12
C ALA A 455 38.24 -22.28 -14.02
N ALA A 456 38.64 -21.36 -13.13
CA ALA A 456 39.05 -21.79 -11.80
C ALA A 456 37.84 -22.59 -11.24
N GLU A 457 38.09 -23.81 -10.76
CA GLU A 457 37.03 -24.60 -10.12
C GLU A 457 36.37 -23.73 -9.04
N PRO A 458 35.03 -23.63 -9.05
CA PRO A 458 34.33 -22.85 -8.05
C PRO A 458 34.64 -23.48 -6.68
N GLU A 459 35.37 -22.79 -5.83
CA GLU A 459 35.38 -23.11 -4.41
C GLU A 459 33.91 -23.21 -3.96
N HIS A 460 33.54 -24.35 -3.40
CA HIS A 460 32.20 -24.68 -2.96
C HIS A 460 31.68 -23.56 -2.05
N ARG A 461 30.90 -22.64 -2.63
CA ARG A 461 30.12 -21.70 -1.86
C ARG A 461 29.01 -22.52 -1.16
N HIS A 462 29.21 -22.84 0.10
CA HIS A 462 28.15 -23.38 0.94
C HIS A 462 27.04 -22.33 1.07
N GLY A 463 26.04 -22.47 0.23
CA GLY A 463 24.83 -21.69 0.31
C GLY A 463 24.05 -22.02 1.58
N LEU A 464 23.72 -21.00 2.31
CA LEU A 464 22.67 -21.02 3.31
C LEU A 464 21.30 -21.19 2.63
N LEU A 465 20.89 -22.42 2.39
CA LEU A 465 19.49 -22.83 2.25
C LEU A 465 19.37 -24.27 2.75
N GLY A 466 19.48 -24.43 4.05
CA GLY A 466 19.14 -25.68 4.75
C GLY A 466 17.64 -25.73 5.07
N HIS A 467 16.80 -26.03 4.10
CA HIS A 467 15.49 -26.62 4.41
C HIS A 467 15.64 -28.13 4.39
N THR A 468 15.92 -28.71 5.54
CA THR A 468 15.78 -30.14 5.80
C THR A 468 14.28 -30.49 5.73
N ARG A 469 13.88 -31.06 4.61
CA ARG A 469 12.70 -31.94 4.62
C ARG A 469 13.05 -33.20 5.40
N ARG A 470 12.49 -33.37 6.58
CA ARG A 470 12.34 -34.72 7.16
C ARG A 470 11.16 -35.38 6.46
N ARG A 471 11.46 -36.49 5.78
CA ARG A 471 10.49 -37.51 5.49
C ARG A 471 10.38 -38.37 6.77
N GLU A 472 9.19 -38.51 7.27
CA GLU A 472 8.54 -39.76 7.68
C GLU A 472 7.04 -39.48 7.87
#